data_36ff8169d75ca394df43503597581668
#
_entry.id   36ff8169d75ca394df43503597581668
#
_cell.length_a   1.000
_cell.length_b   1.000
_cell.length_c   1.000
_cell.angle_alpha   90.00
_cell.angle_beta   90.00
_cell.angle_gamma   90.00
#
_symmetry.space_group_name_H-M   'P 1'
#
loop_
_entity.id
_entity.type
_entity.pdbx_description
1 polymer ?
#
loop_
_entity_poly.entity_id
_entity_poly.type
_entity_poly.pdbx_seq_one_letter_code
_entity_poly.pdbx_strand_id
1 'polypeptide(L)'
;MKLILLESKQLFRSKWLQIVTVLFSVIFTAILMIQHLALPDAGGYTRQTASLLNILLFLLPLFILTIGSMNIAGDIESGWLGLLRTYPLKLRTYLVTKYIALTFIFLVMLVIVLLIALAFGSLFGGLALPGYAVYVSLALVFMFSALSILLGSFAKSRLHALALSLGLWAFVTLIGSYIIMAIGTLISETMLKNIVMLSIHVNPLEWVRYLYFVLADETAVLGPAFHGMSKFYNSAPGKLFMGMISTAWVVGALVITNIVLKVRGKRT
;
A
#
# COMPACT_ATOMS: atom_id res chain seq x y z
N MET A 1 2.78 12.14 -22.24
CA MET A 1 1.31 12.21 -21.99
C MET A 1 0.52 11.09 -22.68
N LYS A 2 0.62 10.86 -23.98
CA LYS A 2 -0.17 9.81 -24.68
C LYS A 2 0.01 8.39 -24.09
N LEU A 3 1.22 8.01 -23.69
CA LEU A 3 1.51 6.68 -23.12
C LEU A 3 0.81 6.47 -21.75
N ILE A 4 0.78 7.48 -20.89
CA ILE A 4 0.08 7.42 -19.58
C ILE A 4 -1.41 7.20 -19.80
N LEU A 5 -2.03 7.94 -20.74
CA LEU A 5 -3.45 7.80 -21.05
C LEU A 5 -3.79 6.41 -21.61
N LEU A 6 -2.94 5.86 -22.47
CA LEU A 6 -3.11 4.50 -23.01
C LEU A 6 -3.06 3.44 -21.91
N GLU A 7 -2.05 3.52 -21.04
CA GLU A 7 -1.87 2.60 -19.91
C GLU A 7 -3.04 2.70 -18.91
N SER A 8 -3.46 3.92 -18.56
CA SER A 8 -4.60 4.14 -17.67
C SER A 8 -5.89 3.60 -18.27
N LYS A 9 -6.12 3.82 -19.58
CA LYS A 9 -7.31 3.29 -20.29
C LYS A 9 -7.32 1.77 -20.33
N GLN A 10 -6.16 1.14 -20.53
CA GLN A 10 -6.02 -0.33 -20.54
C GLN A 10 -6.33 -0.91 -19.16
N LEU A 11 -5.78 -0.31 -18.08
CA LEU A 11 -6.04 -0.72 -16.70
C LEU A 11 -7.52 -0.54 -16.33
N PHE A 12 -8.12 0.59 -16.69
CA PHE A 12 -9.54 0.86 -16.40
C PHE A 12 -10.48 -0.16 -17.06
N ARG A 13 -10.12 -0.67 -18.23
CA ARG A 13 -10.85 -1.73 -18.96
C ARG A 13 -10.61 -3.13 -18.44
N SER A 14 -9.67 -3.29 -17.49
CA SER A 14 -9.38 -4.59 -16.89
C SER A 14 -10.57 -5.07 -16.07
N LYS A 15 -11.13 -6.24 -16.42
CA LYS A 15 -12.20 -6.89 -15.65
C LYS A 15 -11.75 -7.18 -14.22
N TRP A 16 -10.48 -7.51 -14.02
CA TRP A 16 -9.89 -7.71 -12.70
C TRP A 16 -10.02 -6.46 -11.81
N LEU A 17 -9.63 -5.30 -12.32
CA LEU A 17 -9.75 -4.04 -11.57
C LEU A 17 -11.20 -3.72 -11.23
N GLN A 18 -12.11 -3.92 -12.17
CA GLN A 18 -13.55 -3.67 -11.97
C GLN A 18 -14.11 -4.57 -10.87
N ILE A 19 -13.84 -5.88 -10.94
CA ILE A 19 -14.28 -6.86 -9.91
C ILE A 19 -13.72 -6.48 -8.54
N VAL A 20 -12.43 -6.15 -8.47
CA VAL A 20 -11.76 -5.75 -7.23
C VAL A 20 -12.36 -4.46 -6.67
N THR A 21 -12.66 -3.47 -7.53
CA THR A 21 -13.29 -2.21 -7.09
C THR A 21 -14.68 -2.47 -6.49
N VAL A 22 -15.49 -3.30 -7.13
CA VAL A 22 -16.82 -3.68 -6.60
C VAL A 22 -16.67 -4.45 -5.28
N LEU A 23 -15.81 -5.47 -5.24
CA LEU A 23 -15.57 -6.28 -4.05
C LEU A 23 -15.10 -5.42 -2.86
N PHE A 24 -14.13 -4.53 -3.12
CA PHE A 24 -13.61 -3.64 -2.08
C PHE A 24 -14.69 -2.64 -1.62
N SER A 25 -15.48 -2.09 -2.55
CA SER A 25 -16.59 -1.20 -2.20
C SER A 25 -17.62 -1.88 -1.30
N VAL A 26 -18.01 -3.11 -1.65
CA VAL A 26 -18.99 -3.89 -0.85
C VAL A 26 -18.43 -4.20 0.54
N ILE A 27 -17.22 -4.76 0.63
CA ILE A 27 -16.62 -5.13 1.93
C ILE A 27 -16.41 -3.88 2.78
N PHE A 28 -15.83 -2.83 2.21
CA PHE A 28 -15.50 -1.59 2.93
C PHE A 28 -16.78 -0.92 3.47
N THR A 29 -17.80 -0.76 2.61
CA THR A 29 -19.08 -0.17 2.99
C THR A 29 -19.81 -1.03 4.02
N ALA A 30 -19.87 -2.35 3.84
CA ALA A 30 -20.53 -3.25 4.78
C ALA A 30 -19.92 -3.17 6.18
N ILE A 31 -18.60 -3.16 6.29
CA ILE A 31 -17.91 -3.09 7.58
C ILE A 31 -18.12 -1.73 8.24
N LEU A 32 -18.02 -0.63 7.48
CA LEU A 32 -18.32 0.70 8.02
C LEU A 32 -19.76 0.82 8.51
N MET A 33 -20.71 0.26 7.77
CA MET A 33 -22.12 0.26 8.17
C MET A 33 -22.39 -0.55 9.43
N ILE A 34 -21.83 -1.76 9.51
CA ILE A 34 -21.96 -2.60 10.72
C ILE A 34 -21.38 -1.86 11.93
N GLN A 35 -20.25 -1.19 11.78
CA GLN A 35 -19.62 -0.46 12.88
C GLN A 35 -20.45 0.76 13.31
N HIS A 36 -20.96 1.52 12.33
CA HIS A 36 -21.80 2.68 12.60
C HIS A 36 -23.08 2.30 13.36
N LEU A 37 -23.71 1.17 12.98
CA LEU A 37 -24.95 0.70 13.62
C LEU A 37 -24.72 0.02 14.98
N ALA A 38 -23.58 -0.65 15.16
CA ALA A 38 -23.31 -1.51 16.32
C ALA A 38 -22.51 -0.82 17.44
N LEU A 39 -21.81 0.27 17.15
CA LEU A 39 -20.89 0.90 18.10
C LEU A 39 -21.24 2.39 18.28
N PRO A 40 -21.41 2.87 19.52
CA PRO A 40 -21.58 4.29 19.79
C PRO A 40 -20.32 5.08 19.43
N ASP A 41 -20.49 6.32 18.98
CA ASP A 41 -19.40 7.25 18.70
C ASP A 41 -18.67 7.62 19.99
N ALA A 42 -17.55 6.96 20.23
CA ALA A 42 -16.60 7.32 21.26
C ALA A 42 -15.39 7.98 20.59
N GLY A 43 -14.99 9.17 21.02
CA GLY A 43 -13.80 9.84 20.50
C GLY A 43 -12.53 9.01 20.69
N GLY A 44 -11.50 9.27 19.86
CA GLY A 44 -10.19 8.61 19.92
C GLY A 44 -10.08 7.31 19.13
N TYR A 45 -9.06 6.49 19.46
CA TYR A 45 -8.82 5.20 18.82
C TYR A 45 -9.81 4.15 19.30
N THR A 46 -10.92 4.08 18.62
CA THR A 46 -12.01 3.17 18.93
C THR A 46 -11.90 1.86 18.15
N ARG A 47 -12.73 0.87 18.49
CA ARG A 47 -12.87 -0.37 17.71
C ARG A 47 -13.22 -0.07 16.24
N GLN A 48 -13.98 1.00 15.98
CA GLN A 48 -14.36 1.43 14.64
C GLN A 48 -13.16 1.89 13.83
N THR A 49 -12.35 2.80 14.38
CA THR A 49 -11.14 3.31 13.71
C THR A 49 -10.09 2.22 13.51
N ALA A 50 -9.93 1.32 14.51
CA ALA A 50 -9.06 0.16 14.40
C ALA A 50 -9.45 -0.78 13.27
N SER A 51 -10.75 -1.08 13.15
CA SER A 51 -11.24 -1.97 12.09
C SER A 51 -11.10 -1.34 10.71
N LEU A 52 -11.38 -0.03 10.56
CA LEU A 52 -11.19 0.70 9.32
C LEU A 52 -9.71 0.66 8.88
N LEU A 53 -8.80 0.93 9.82
CA LEU A 53 -7.37 0.84 9.57
C LEU A 53 -6.95 -0.56 9.13
N ASN A 54 -7.41 -1.59 9.84
CA ASN A 54 -7.06 -2.98 9.51
C ASN A 54 -7.57 -3.40 8.13
N ILE A 55 -8.78 -2.98 7.72
CA ILE A 55 -9.30 -3.26 6.38
C ILE A 55 -8.45 -2.58 5.31
N LEU A 56 -8.13 -1.30 5.50
CA LEU A 56 -7.30 -0.56 4.57
C LEU A 56 -5.92 -1.19 4.43
N LEU A 57 -5.26 -1.52 5.55
CA LEU A 57 -3.94 -2.14 5.57
C LEU A 57 -3.93 -3.57 5.02
N PHE A 58 -5.05 -4.30 5.07
CA PHE A 58 -5.14 -5.67 4.60
C PHE A 58 -5.50 -5.75 3.11
N LEU A 59 -6.61 -5.13 2.70
CA LEU A 59 -7.15 -5.29 1.35
C LEU A 59 -6.45 -4.42 0.31
N LEU A 60 -6.17 -3.16 0.65
CA LEU A 60 -5.64 -2.22 -0.35
C LEU A 60 -4.26 -2.64 -0.87
N PRO A 61 -3.27 -3.00 -0.01
CA PRO A 61 -2.00 -3.55 -0.46
C PRO A 61 -2.12 -4.84 -1.27
N LEU A 62 -3.02 -5.75 -0.87
CA LEU A 62 -3.27 -7.00 -1.58
C LEU A 62 -3.63 -6.75 -3.04
N PHE A 63 -4.60 -5.87 -3.27
CA PHE A 63 -5.07 -5.57 -4.61
C PHE A 63 -4.04 -4.78 -5.43
N ILE A 64 -3.37 -3.80 -4.83
CA ILE A 64 -2.35 -3.02 -5.53
C ILE A 64 -1.18 -3.91 -5.94
N LEU A 65 -0.68 -4.76 -5.04
CA LEU A 65 0.44 -5.66 -5.32
C LEU A 65 0.08 -6.64 -6.44
N THR A 66 -1.07 -7.29 -6.36
CA THR A 66 -1.45 -8.33 -7.32
C THR A 66 -1.71 -7.73 -8.72
N ILE A 67 -2.55 -6.70 -8.82
CA ILE A 67 -2.89 -6.08 -10.10
C ILE A 67 -1.67 -5.40 -10.73
N GLY A 68 -0.93 -4.62 -9.94
CA GLY A 68 0.22 -3.86 -10.42
C GLY A 68 1.37 -4.77 -10.89
N SER A 69 1.69 -5.82 -10.13
CA SER A 69 2.75 -6.76 -10.51
C SER A 69 2.39 -7.58 -11.76
N MET A 70 1.14 -8.04 -11.86
CA MET A 70 0.67 -8.76 -13.04
C MET A 70 0.66 -7.89 -14.29
N ASN A 71 0.45 -6.58 -14.16
CA ASN A 71 0.52 -5.65 -15.29
C ASN A 71 1.93 -5.58 -15.87
N ILE A 72 2.95 -5.40 -15.02
CA ILE A 72 4.36 -5.37 -15.45
C ILE A 72 4.82 -6.75 -15.96
N ALA A 73 4.48 -7.82 -15.24
CA ALA A 73 4.82 -9.17 -15.66
C ALA A 73 4.17 -9.53 -17.01
N GLY A 74 2.98 -9.03 -17.28
CA GLY A 74 2.30 -9.21 -18.57
C GLY A 74 3.06 -8.58 -19.73
N ASP A 75 3.67 -7.40 -19.55
CA ASP A 75 4.51 -6.77 -20.56
C ASP A 75 5.79 -7.56 -20.82
N ILE A 76 6.31 -8.22 -19.78
CA ILE A 76 7.49 -9.07 -19.90
C ILE A 76 7.13 -10.38 -20.61
N GLU A 77 6.05 -11.03 -20.19
CA GLU A 77 5.58 -12.32 -20.73
C GLU A 77 5.19 -12.24 -22.19
N SER A 78 4.52 -11.14 -22.59
CA SER A 78 4.12 -10.88 -23.99
C SER A 78 5.26 -10.45 -24.91
N GLY A 79 6.46 -10.22 -24.40
CA GLY A 79 7.58 -9.65 -25.16
C GLY A 79 7.46 -8.15 -25.46
N TRP A 80 6.38 -7.50 -24.98
CA TRP A 80 6.15 -6.07 -25.19
C TRP A 80 7.30 -5.19 -24.72
N LEU A 81 7.94 -5.53 -23.61
CA LEU A 81 9.10 -4.81 -23.09
C LEU A 81 10.30 -4.90 -24.03
N GLY A 82 10.49 -6.04 -24.72
CA GLY A 82 11.50 -6.21 -25.77
C GLY A 82 11.23 -5.30 -26.97
N LEU A 83 10.00 -5.25 -27.42
CA LEU A 83 9.54 -4.40 -28.52
C LEU A 83 9.71 -2.90 -28.18
N LEU A 84 9.41 -2.47 -26.96
CA LEU A 84 9.61 -1.09 -26.52
C LEU A 84 11.07 -0.64 -26.60
N ARG A 85 12.03 -1.55 -26.52
CA ARG A 85 13.48 -1.24 -26.62
C ARG A 85 13.92 -0.95 -28.05
N THR A 86 13.17 -1.38 -29.06
CA THR A 86 13.45 -1.03 -30.46
C THR A 86 13.01 0.41 -30.78
N TYR A 87 12.16 1.00 -29.95
CA TYR A 87 11.77 2.41 -30.04
C TYR A 87 12.71 3.31 -29.23
N PRO A 88 12.84 4.61 -29.56
CA PRO A 88 13.70 5.56 -28.85
C PRO A 88 13.14 5.95 -27.48
N LEU A 89 12.58 4.99 -26.73
CA LEU A 89 12.01 5.19 -25.40
C LEU A 89 12.99 4.76 -24.31
N LYS A 90 13.32 5.69 -23.40
CA LYS A 90 14.17 5.36 -22.26
C LYS A 90 13.39 4.48 -21.26
N LEU A 91 14.03 3.43 -20.73
CA LEU A 91 13.45 2.55 -19.71
C LEU A 91 12.89 3.33 -18.50
N ARG A 92 13.57 4.40 -18.10
CA ARG A 92 13.08 5.27 -17.02
C ARG A 92 11.72 5.89 -17.35
N THR A 93 11.52 6.34 -18.60
CA THR A 93 10.24 6.92 -19.04
C THR A 93 9.13 5.88 -18.98
N TYR A 94 9.41 4.64 -19.40
CA TYR A 94 8.46 3.53 -19.27
C TYR A 94 8.08 3.29 -17.81
N LEU A 95 9.05 3.19 -16.90
CA LEU A 95 8.79 2.94 -15.46
C LEU A 95 7.98 4.06 -14.81
N VAL A 96 8.35 5.31 -15.06
CA VAL A 96 7.62 6.47 -14.52
C VAL A 96 6.19 6.49 -15.07
N THR A 97 6.01 6.20 -16.35
CA THR A 97 4.67 6.11 -16.97
C THR A 97 3.82 5.02 -16.32
N LYS A 98 4.38 3.82 -16.13
CA LYS A 98 3.68 2.71 -15.47
C LYS A 98 3.32 3.07 -14.01
N TYR A 99 4.26 3.66 -13.27
CA TYR A 99 4.02 4.09 -11.91
C TYR A 99 2.88 5.12 -11.81
N ILE A 100 2.94 6.16 -12.64
CA ILE A 100 1.89 7.20 -12.65
C ILE A 100 0.54 6.61 -13.06
N ALA A 101 0.50 5.76 -14.09
CA ALA A 101 -0.74 5.14 -14.56
C ALA A 101 -1.36 4.22 -13.48
N LEU A 102 -0.56 3.37 -12.84
CA LEU A 102 -1.01 2.49 -11.77
C LEU A 102 -1.49 3.30 -10.55
N THR A 103 -0.69 4.25 -10.09
CA THR A 103 -1.07 5.12 -8.97
C THR A 103 -2.36 5.86 -9.26
N PHE A 104 -2.50 6.45 -10.45
CA PHE A 104 -3.70 7.17 -10.84
C PHE A 104 -4.94 6.27 -10.82
N ILE A 105 -4.85 5.05 -11.36
CA ILE A 105 -6.01 4.15 -11.43
C ILE A 105 -6.42 3.66 -10.02
N PHE A 106 -5.46 3.39 -9.12
CA PHE A 106 -5.78 3.02 -7.74
C PHE A 106 -6.32 4.20 -6.93
N LEU A 107 -5.90 5.44 -7.22
CA LEU A 107 -6.53 6.63 -6.64
C LEU A 107 -7.97 6.77 -7.10
N VAL A 108 -8.27 6.58 -8.39
CA VAL A 108 -9.64 6.59 -8.90
C VAL A 108 -10.47 5.48 -8.25
N MET A 109 -9.93 4.26 -8.13
CA MET A 109 -10.59 3.16 -7.42
C MET A 109 -10.91 3.54 -5.97
N LEU A 110 -9.94 4.11 -5.25
CA LEU A 110 -10.12 4.55 -3.86
C LEU A 110 -11.22 5.62 -3.75
N VAL A 111 -11.22 6.61 -4.64
CA VAL A 111 -12.26 7.66 -4.67
C VAL A 111 -13.65 7.04 -4.89
N ILE A 112 -13.78 6.10 -5.82
CA ILE A 112 -15.05 5.40 -6.07
C ILE A 112 -15.52 4.67 -4.80
N VAL A 113 -14.63 3.92 -4.15
CA VAL A 113 -14.93 3.18 -2.91
C VAL A 113 -15.40 4.13 -1.80
N LEU A 114 -14.68 5.25 -1.60
CA LEU A 114 -15.03 6.25 -0.58
C LEU A 114 -16.37 6.94 -0.89
N LEU A 115 -16.63 7.28 -2.16
CA LEU A 115 -17.90 7.89 -2.57
C LEU A 115 -19.08 6.94 -2.35
N ILE A 116 -18.91 5.65 -2.67
CA ILE A 116 -19.94 4.63 -2.41
C ILE A 116 -20.20 4.51 -0.90
N ALA A 117 -19.13 4.41 -0.09
CA ALA A 117 -19.26 4.32 1.36
C ALA A 117 -19.95 5.54 1.97
N LEU A 118 -19.61 6.75 1.53
CA LEU A 118 -20.26 8.00 1.97
C LEU A 118 -21.73 8.07 1.53
N ALA A 119 -22.02 7.68 0.29
CA ALA A 119 -23.38 7.68 -0.23
C ALA A 119 -24.29 6.72 0.56
N PHE A 120 -23.83 5.50 0.85
CA PHE A 120 -24.55 4.57 1.70
C PHE A 120 -24.63 5.08 3.13
N GLY A 121 -23.53 5.59 3.70
CA GLY A 121 -23.52 6.13 5.05
C GLY A 121 -24.51 7.28 5.26
N SER A 122 -24.71 8.13 4.27
CA SER A 122 -25.67 9.24 4.35
C SER A 122 -27.12 8.78 4.51
N LEU A 123 -27.47 7.57 4.03
CA LEU A 123 -28.82 6.99 4.20
C LEU A 123 -29.09 6.52 5.64
N PHE A 124 -28.05 6.37 6.46
CA PHE A 124 -28.15 5.82 7.81
C PHE A 124 -27.68 6.79 8.91
N GLY A 125 -27.76 8.08 8.68
CA GLY A 125 -27.45 9.10 9.68
C GLY A 125 -26.08 9.79 9.52
N GLY A 126 -25.39 9.51 8.43
CA GLY A 126 -24.09 10.09 8.11
C GLY A 126 -22.89 9.22 8.56
N LEU A 127 -21.89 9.14 7.73
CA LEU A 127 -20.65 8.42 8.00
C LEU A 127 -19.48 9.40 7.90
N ALA A 128 -18.84 9.68 9.03
CA ALA A 128 -17.67 10.55 9.07
C ALA A 128 -16.42 9.73 8.77
N LEU A 129 -15.76 10.02 7.66
CA LEU A 129 -14.43 9.47 7.38
C LEU A 129 -13.38 10.43 7.94
N PRO A 130 -12.55 9.98 8.89
CA PRO A 130 -11.51 10.83 9.45
C PRO A 130 -10.46 11.16 8.38
N GLY A 131 -10.02 12.44 8.32
CA GLY A 131 -9.08 12.92 7.29
C GLY A 131 -7.77 12.14 7.26
N TYR A 132 -7.28 11.66 8.39
CA TYR A 132 -6.07 10.84 8.45
C TYR A 132 -6.22 9.48 7.72
N ALA A 133 -7.43 8.91 7.64
CA ALA A 133 -7.66 7.68 6.88
C ALA A 133 -7.43 7.90 5.37
N VAL A 134 -7.74 9.09 4.87
CA VAL A 134 -7.44 9.47 3.49
C VAL A 134 -5.93 9.56 3.25
N TYR A 135 -5.19 10.23 4.15
CA TYR A 135 -3.72 10.31 4.03
C TYR A 135 -3.04 8.95 4.08
N VAL A 136 -3.48 8.07 4.97
CA VAL A 136 -2.99 6.69 5.07
C VAL A 136 -3.27 5.90 3.79
N SER A 137 -4.49 6.02 3.25
CA SER A 137 -4.86 5.38 1.99
C SER A 137 -4.01 5.89 0.82
N LEU A 138 -3.73 7.19 0.75
CA LEU A 138 -2.81 7.76 -0.23
C LEU A 138 -1.40 7.20 -0.09
N ALA A 139 -0.85 7.15 1.13
CA ALA A 139 0.46 6.57 1.39
C ALA A 139 0.54 5.10 0.93
N LEU A 140 -0.50 4.29 1.23
CA LEU A 140 -0.61 2.91 0.75
C LEU A 140 -0.57 2.84 -0.78
N VAL A 141 -1.39 3.66 -1.47
CA VAL A 141 -1.43 3.66 -2.93
C VAL A 141 -0.07 4.01 -3.52
N PHE A 142 0.60 5.07 -3.05
CA PHE A 142 1.89 5.49 -3.58
C PHE A 142 2.98 4.44 -3.33
N MET A 143 3.11 3.94 -2.10
CA MET A 143 4.17 3.00 -1.74
C MET A 143 3.96 1.63 -2.39
N PHE A 144 2.75 1.08 -2.30
CA PHE A 144 2.48 -0.27 -2.81
C PHE A 144 2.38 -0.32 -4.34
N SER A 145 2.02 0.78 -5.02
CA SER A 145 2.17 0.88 -6.48
C SER A 145 3.62 0.75 -6.93
N ALA A 146 4.56 1.38 -6.23
CA ALA A 146 5.98 1.24 -6.55
C ALA A 146 6.50 -0.18 -6.26
N LEU A 147 6.10 -0.77 -5.13
CA LEU A 147 6.44 -2.15 -4.77
C LEU A 147 5.84 -3.17 -5.74
N SER A 148 4.63 -2.95 -6.25
CA SER A 148 3.99 -3.83 -7.23
C SER A 148 4.78 -3.89 -8.55
N ILE A 149 5.29 -2.74 -9.00
CA ILE A 149 6.15 -2.66 -10.19
C ILE A 149 7.47 -3.42 -9.95
N LEU A 150 8.03 -3.27 -8.76
CA LEU A 150 9.24 -3.99 -8.37
C LEU A 150 9.03 -5.51 -8.43
N LEU A 151 7.95 -6.03 -7.81
CA LEU A 151 7.64 -7.46 -7.84
C LEU A 151 7.39 -7.96 -9.26
N GLY A 152 6.63 -7.21 -10.07
CA GLY A 152 6.39 -7.53 -11.46
C GLY A 152 7.68 -7.64 -12.27
N SER A 153 8.71 -6.83 -11.95
CA SER A 153 10.01 -6.86 -12.63
C SER A 153 10.82 -8.14 -12.35
N PHE A 154 10.62 -8.79 -11.21
CA PHE A 154 11.23 -10.09 -10.89
C PHE A 154 10.49 -11.26 -11.52
N ALA A 155 9.23 -11.10 -11.84
CA ALA A 155 8.39 -12.17 -12.35
C ALA A 155 8.73 -12.55 -13.79
N LYS A 156 8.51 -13.83 -14.14
CA LYS A 156 8.66 -14.36 -15.50
C LYS A 156 7.31 -14.41 -16.24
N SER A 157 6.22 -14.54 -15.51
CA SER A 157 4.84 -14.62 -16.02
C SER A 157 3.88 -13.94 -15.06
N ARG A 158 2.65 -13.71 -15.49
CA ARG A 158 1.58 -13.14 -14.65
C ARG A 158 1.29 -13.99 -13.42
N LEU A 159 1.27 -15.32 -13.57
CA LEU A 159 1.06 -16.22 -12.43
C LEU A 159 2.21 -16.17 -11.43
N HIS A 160 3.47 -16.07 -11.92
CA HIS A 160 4.61 -15.88 -11.03
C HIS A 160 4.55 -14.54 -10.29
N ALA A 161 4.10 -13.46 -10.96
CA ALA A 161 3.90 -12.17 -10.32
C ALA A 161 2.82 -12.22 -9.24
N LEU A 162 1.71 -12.93 -9.49
CA LEU A 162 0.67 -13.16 -8.51
C LEU A 162 1.20 -13.89 -7.27
N ALA A 163 1.96 -14.97 -7.46
CA ALA A 163 2.55 -15.73 -6.36
C ALA A 163 3.52 -14.87 -5.52
N LEU A 164 4.41 -14.10 -6.16
CA LEU A 164 5.33 -13.18 -5.48
C LEU A 164 4.58 -12.11 -4.69
N SER A 165 3.48 -11.58 -5.25
CA SER A 165 2.67 -10.53 -4.61
C SER A 165 1.93 -11.07 -3.38
N LEU A 166 1.33 -12.24 -3.50
CA LEU A 166 0.67 -12.90 -2.37
C LEU A 166 1.68 -13.29 -1.29
N GLY A 167 2.85 -13.78 -1.68
CA GLY A 167 3.94 -14.11 -0.76
C GLY A 167 4.44 -12.88 0.01
N LEU A 168 4.72 -11.77 -0.68
CA LEU A 168 5.12 -10.53 -0.01
C LEU A 168 4.00 -9.99 0.88
N TRP A 169 2.76 -9.95 0.37
CA TRP A 169 1.61 -9.50 1.16
C TRP A 169 1.45 -10.32 2.44
N ALA A 170 1.46 -11.65 2.35
CA ALA A 170 1.36 -12.52 3.52
C ALA A 170 2.53 -12.31 4.50
N PHE A 171 3.74 -12.10 3.97
CA PHE A 171 4.92 -11.86 4.80
C PHE A 171 4.79 -10.55 5.59
N VAL A 172 4.45 -9.44 4.92
CA VAL A 172 4.38 -8.13 5.58
C VAL A 172 3.16 -7.96 6.48
N THR A 173 2.05 -8.67 6.21
CA THR A 173 0.80 -8.56 6.98
C THR A 173 0.72 -9.56 8.13
N LEU A 174 1.15 -10.80 7.92
CA LEU A 174 0.93 -11.90 8.86
C LEU A 174 2.25 -12.44 9.40
N ILE A 175 3.07 -13.01 8.52
CA ILE A 175 4.23 -13.81 8.92
C ILE A 175 5.24 -12.98 9.72
N GLY A 176 5.53 -11.75 9.29
CA GLY A 176 6.47 -10.86 9.97
C GLY A 176 6.09 -10.58 11.42
N SER A 177 4.82 -10.28 11.66
CA SER A 177 4.31 -10.03 13.02
C SER A 177 4.35 -11.27 13.91
N TYR A 178 4.02 -12.45 13.37
CA TYR A 178 4.11 -13.71 14.11
C TYR A 178 5.55 -14.09 14.45
N ILE A 179 6.51 -13.85 13.53
CA ILE A 179 7.93 -14.07 13.79
C ILE A 179 8.42 -13.19 14.94
N ILE A 180 8.07 -11.90 14.94
CA ILE A 180 8.45 -10.98 16.01
C ILE A 180 7.85 -11.41 17.34
N MET A 181 6.59 -11.83 17.35
CA MET A 181 5.92 -12.34 18.54
C MET A 181 6.60 -13.60 19.08
N ALA A 182 6.94 -14.55 18.21
CA ALA A 182 7.63 -15.79 18.61
C ALA A 182 9.04 -15.51 19.16
N ILE A 183 9.81 -14.63 18.50
CA ILE A 183 11.15 -14.24 18.98
C ILE A 183 11.05 -13.49 20.32
N GLY A 184 10.00 -12.69 20.50
CA GLY A 184 9.76 -11.90 21.70
C GLY A 184 9.66 -12.74 22.99
N THR A 185 9.29 -14.01 22.89
CA THR A 185 9.26 -14.92 24.05
C THR A 185 10.66 -15.40 24.49
N LEU A 186 11.69 -15.22 23.64
CA LEU A 186 13.04 -15.74 23.82
C LEU A 186 14.08 -14.66 24.15
N ILE A 187 13.73 -13.37 24.02
CA ILE A 187 14.67 -12.25 24.13
C ILE A 187 14.25 -11.27 25.23
N SER A 188 15.16 -10.37 25.62
CA SER A 188 14.87 -9.32 26.59
C SER A 188 13.90 -8.26 26.02
N GLU A 189 13.14 -7.59 26.92
CA GLU A 189 12.19 -6.52 26.54
C GLU A 189 12.87 -5.40 25.74
N THR A 190 14.10 -5.02 26.11
CA THR A 190 14.87 -3.98 25.41
C THR A 190 15.19 -4.41 23.98
N MET A 191 15.58 -5.67 23.77
CA MET A 191 15.89 -6.21 22.47
C MET A 191 14.63 -6.33 21.60
N LEU A 192 13.53 -6.80 22.18
CA LEU A 192 12.22 -6.87 21.52
C LEU A 192 11.76 -5.48 21.06
N LYS A 193 11.84 -4.46 21.95
CA LYS A 193 11.53 -3.08 21.61
C LYS A 193 12.33 -2.60 20.39
N ASN A 194 13.63 -2.85 20.34
CA ASN A 194 14.48 -2.42 19.23
C ASN A 194 14.11 -3.14 17.92
N ILE A 195 13.78 -4.44 17.98
CA ILE A 195 13.32 -5.22 16.81
C ILE A 195 11.99 -4.68 16.30
N VAL A 196 11.04 -4.39 17.18
CA VAL A 196 9.75 -3.80 16.79
C VAL A 196 9.94 -2.41 16.17
N MET A 197 10.79 -1.57 16.76
CA MET A 197 11.13 -0.25 16.20
C MET A 197 11.75 -0.39 14.78
N LEU A 198 12.67 -1.32 14.60
CA LEU A 198 13.27 -1.61 13.29
C LEU A 198 12.20 -2.11 12.30
N SER A 199 11.35 -3.03 12.76
CA SER A 199 10.24 -3.58 11.94
C SER A 199 9.32 -2.49 11.40
N ILE A 200 8.97 -1.50 12.21
CA ILE A 200 8.14 -0.35 11.78
C ILE A 200 8.78 0.36 10.59
N HIS A 201 10.10 0.49 10.53
CA HIS A 201 10.78 1.19 9.43
C HIS A 201 11.03 0.32 8.20
N VAL A 202 11.25 -0.99 8.40
CA VAL A 202 11.61 -1.96 7.34
C VAL A 202 10.37 -2.61 6.72
N ASN A 203 9.25 -2.68 7.43
CA ASN A 203 7.99 -3.18 6.87
C ASN A 203 7.13 -2.00 6.39
N PRO A 204 6.87 -1.86 5.09
CA PRO A 204 6.09 -0.75 4.54
C PRO A 204 4.67 -0.67 5.08
N LEU A 205 4.09 -1.81 5.50
CA LEU A 205 2.76 -1.86 6.08
C LEU A 205 2.76 -1.32 7.52
N GLU A 206 3.72 -1.78 8.34
CA GLU A 206 3.89 -1.29 9.71
C GLU A 206 4.26 0.19 9.74
N TRP A 207 5.04 0.64 8.73
CA TRP A 207 5.32 2.06 8.55
C TRP A 207 4.05 2.88 8.34
N VAL A 208 3.16 2.44 7.45
CA VAL A 208 1.90 3.14 7.19
C VAL A 208 0.94 3.04 8.39
N ARG A 209 0.95 1.92 9.13
CA ARG A 209 0.21 1.79 10.39
C ARG A 209 0.71 2.80 11.42
N TYR A 210 2.02 2.95 11.56
CA TYR A 210 2.62 3.92 12.46
C TYR A 210 2.30 5.37 12.05
N LEU A 211 2.34 5.65 10.74
CA LEU A 211 1.92 6.94 10.17
C LEU A 211 0.49 7.30 10.61
N TYR A 212 -0.43 6.32 10.59
CA TYR A 212 -1.80 6.50 11.07
C TYR A 212 -1.82 6.98 12.52
N PHE A 213 -1.12 6.30 13.43
CA PHE A 213 -1.11 6.66 14.86
C PHE A 213 -0.56 8.07 15.10
N VAL A 214 0.45 8.47 14.35
CA VAL A 214 1.01 9.84 14.45
C VAL A 214 0.04 10.89 13.91
N LEU A 215 -0.61 10.65 12.78
CA LEU A 215 -1.54 11.59 12.17
C LEU A 215 -2.87 11.72 12.94
N ALA A 216 -3.28 10.64 13.60
CA ALA A 216 -4.49 10.60 14.43
C ALA A 216 -4.24 11.11 15.86
N ASP A 217 -2.98 11.43 16.21
CA ASP A 217 -2.55 11.77 17.58
C ASP A 217 -2.84 10.65 18.62
N GLU A 218 -2.83 9.40 18.14
CA GLU A 218 -3.17 8.19 18.92
C GLU A 218 -1.94 7.35 19.28
N THR A 219 -0.78 7.96 19.35
CA THR A 219 0.48 7.25 19.62
C THR A 219 0.54 6.61 21.01
N ALA A 220 -0.33 7.01 21.94
CA ALA A 220 -0.47 6.40 23.25
C ALA A 220 -0.86 4.91 23.19
N VAL A 221 -1.56 4.48 22.14
CA VAL A 221 -1.94 3.09 21.89
C VAL A 221 -0.73 2.15 21.79
N LEU A 222 0.42 2.68 21.35
CA LEU A 222 1.67 1.91 21.22
C LEU A 222 2.33 1.59 22.58
N GLY A 223 1.89 2.25 23.64
CA GLY A 223 2.40 2.05 25.00
C GLY A 223 3.66 2.88 25.33
N PRO A 224 4.05 2.90 26.62
CA PRO A 224 5.10 3.78 27.13
C PRO A 224 6.48 3.49 26.55
N ALA A 225 6.74 2.27 26.11
CA ALA A 225 8.01 1.88 25.50
C ALA A 225 8.33 2.68 24.22
N PHE A 226 7.32 3.16 23.52
CA PHE A 226 7.44 3.91 22.25
C PHE A 226 7.31 5.43 22.42
N HIS A 227 7.18 5.93 23.65
CA HIS A 227 6.98 7.36 23.93
C HIS A 227 8.08 8.25 23.30
N GLY A 228 9.35 7.86 23.39
CA GLY A 228 10.45 8.61 22.79
C GLY A 228 10.37 8.70 21.27
N MET A 229 9.99 7.60 20.60
CA MET A 229 9.78 7.54 19.17
C MET A 229 8.58 8.42 18.76
N SER A 230 7.48 8.32 19.49
CA SER A 230 6.26 9.12 19.23
C SER A 230 6.51 10.62 19.40
N LYS A 231 7.25 11.00 20.47
CA LYS A 231 7.66 12.41 20.68
C LYS A 231 8.50 12.94 19.53
N PHE A 232 9.44 12.13 19.01
CA PHE A 232 10.24 12.53 17.85
C PHE A 232 9.37 12.75 16.63
N TYR A 233 8.52 11.78 16.27
CA TYR A 233 7.71 11.86 15.03
C TYR A 233 6.59 12.90 15.09
N ASN A 234 6.13 13.31 16.26
CA ASN A 234 5.20 14.43 16.43
C ASN A 234 5.89 15.81 16.29
N SER A 235 7.22 15.86 16.35
CA SER A 235 7.99 17.10 16.13
C SER A 235 8.08 17.45 14.64
N ALA A 236 8.41 18.73 14.33
CA ALA A 236 8.59 19.18 12.95
C ALA A 236 9.69 18.39 12.19
N PRO A 237 10.91 18.15 12.76
CA PRO A 237 11.91 17.32 12.09
C PRO A 237 11.45 15.87 11.93
N GLY A 238 10.69 15.31 12.88
CA GLY A 238 10.16 13.96 12.79
C GLY A 238 9.15 13.81 11.64
N LYS A 239 8.26 14.79 11.44
CA LYS A 239 7.33 14.81 10.32
C LYS A 239 8.04 14.88 8.96
N LEU A 240 9.11 15.67 8.86
CA LEU A 240 9.96 15.67 7.65
C LEU A 240 10.60 14.31 7.43
N PHE A 241 11.12 13.67 8.47
CA PHE A 241 11.72 12.34 8.40
C PHE A 241 10.71 11.27 7.97
N MET A 242 9.44 11.38 8.40
CA MET A 242 8.35 10.53 7.91
C MET A 242 8.16 10.65 6.40
N GLY A 243 8.14 11.87 5.88
CA GLY A 243 8.07 12.13 4.43
C GLY A 243 9.27 11.53 3.69
N MET A 244 10.48 11.66 4.26
CA MET A 244 11.70 11.06 3.67
C MET A 244 11.63 9.55 3.59
N ILE A 245 11.24 8.86 4.67
CA ILE A 245 11.10 7.38 4.67
C ILE A 245 10.04 6.94 3.67
N SER A 246 8.86 7.58 3.65
CA SER A 246 7.80 7.25 2.70
C SER A 246 8.27 7.44 1.25
N THR A 247 9.01 8.51 0.98
CA THR A 247 9.60 8.78 -0.34
C THR A 247 10.70 7.75 -0.68
N ALA A 248 11.52 7.36 0.30
CA ALA A 248 12.56 6.36 0.12
C ALA A 248 11.99 5.00 -0.28
N TRP A 249 10.86 4.58 0.26
CA TRP A 249 10.14 3.38 -0.16
C TRP A 249 9.74 3.43 -1.64
N VAL A 250 9.18 4.56 -2.10
CA VAL A 250 8.77 4.74 -3.49
C VAL A 250 9.98 4.79 -4.43
N VAL A 251 10.92 5.69 -4.14
CA VAL A 251 12.09 5.90 -5.00
C VAL A 251 12.99 4.66 -5.01
N GLY A 252 13.22 4.05 -3.84
CA GLY A 252 14.01 2.82 -3.71
C GLY A 252 13.45 1.68 -4.56
N ALA A 253 12.14 1.43 -4.48
CA ALA A 253 11.48 0.41 -5.29
C ALA A 253 11.63 0.68 -6.79
N LEU A 254 11.45 1.92 -7.25
CA LEU A 254 11.59 2.29 -8.65
C LEU A 254 13.04 2.22 -9.15
N VAL A 255 14.02 2.60 -8.31
CA VAL A 255 15.46 2.49 -8.64
C VAL A 255 15.86 1.03 -8.78
N ILE A 256 15.49 0.18 -7.82
CA ILE A 256 15.77 -1.26 -7.89
C ILE A 256 15.11 -1.87 -9.12
N THR A 257 13.85 -1.53 -9.41
CA THR A 257 13.16 -1.97 -10.63
C THR A 257 13.94 -1.61 -11.90
N ASN A 258 14.43 -0.37 -11.99
CA ASN A 258 15.23 0.07 -13.15
C ASN A 258 16.51 -0.75 -13.31
N ILE A 259 17.17 -1.09 -12.19
CA ILE A 259 18.37 -1.95 -12.21
C ILE A 259 18.02 -3.35 -12.69
N VAL A 260 16.99 -3.97 -12.10
CA VAL A 260 16.54 -5.33 -12.45
C VAL A 260 16.20 -5.44 -13.93
N LEU A 261 15.40 -4.52 -14.46
CA LEU A 261 15.00 -4.55 -15.85
C LEU A 261 16.17 -4.26 -16.82
N LYS A 262 17.17 -3.44 -16.42
CA LYS A 262 18.39 -3.24 -17.21
C LYS A 262 19.23 -4.52 -17.28
N VAL A 263 19.43 -5.21 -16.16
CA VAL A 263 20.20 -6.47 -16.10
C VAL A 263 19.51 -7.54 -16.94
N ARG A 264 18.20 -7.65 -16.81
CA ARG A 264 17.38 -8.60 -17.56
C ARG A 264 17.48 -8.37 -19.07
N GLY A 265 17.53 -7.11 -19.50
CA GLY A 265 17.64 -6.76 -20.92
C GLY A 265 18.99 -6.95 -21.56
N LYS A 266 20.03 -7.24 -20.79
CA LYS A 266 21.34 -7.64 -21.31
C LYS A 266 21.45 -9.14 -21.55
N ARG A 267 20.48 -9.93 -21.04
CA ARG A 267 20.46 -11.39 -21.10
C ARG A 267 19.52 -11.94 -22.18
N THR A 268 18.68 -11.09 -22.74
CA THR A 268 17.82 -11.34 -23.92
C THR A 268 18.38 -10.65 -25.15
#